data_d6109c3c44efc49917b54e2db41b4829
#
_entry.id   d6109c3c44efc49917b54e2db41b4829
#
_cell.length_a   1.000
_cell.length_b   1.000
_cell.length_c   1.000
_cell.angle_alpha   90.00
_cell.angle_beta   90.00
_cell.angle_gamma   90.00
#
_symmetry.space_group_name_H-M   'P 1'
#
loop_
_entity.id
_entity.type
_entity.pdbx_description
1 polymer ?
#
loop_
_entity_poly.entity_id
_entity_poly.type
_entity_poly.pdbx_seq_one_letter_code
_entity_poly.pdbx_strand_id
1 'polypeptide(L)'
;MEDYRTIRGTAIGEYEEKKSRFIAQLAFADSEEKAVAFLEQVRAAHRTARHNVYAYRLREGNRERYSDDGEPAKTAGTPALEVLQHSGLTDLIVVVTRYFGGVLLGTGGLVRAYTTATARALENAEVVTVRSVVELEVTVDYALYERAALLIHAAGAKLADPQFTDRVTLRWQMPEGTEPLLLEQLRELTRGGAEVSVSQPFYAPF
;
A
#
# COMPACT_ATOMS: atom_id res chain seq x y z
N MET A 1 15.72 -8.55 -2.47
CA MET A 1 15.05 -7.54 -1.62
C MET A 1 13.88 -8.27 -0.98
N GLU A 2 13.55 -8.04 0.31
CA GLU A 2 12.50 -8.81 0.98
C GLU A 2 11.10 -8.27 0.67
N ASP A 3 10.09 -9.14 0.73
CA ASP A 3 8.68 -8.76 0.68
C ASP A 3 8.36 -7.76 1.80
N TYR A 4 7.48 -6.81 1.54
CA TYR A 4 7.07 -5.84 2.54
C TYR A 4 5.57 -5.55 2.47
N ARG A 5 5.03 -4.97 3.54
CA ARG A 5 3.61 -4.63 3.62
C ARG A 5 3.43 -3.13 3.62
N THR A 6 2.44 -2.67 2.87
CA THR A 6 2.02 -1.27 2.78
C THR A 6 0.51 -1.17 2.64
N ILE A 7 -0.01 0.01 2.36
CA ILE A 7 -1.44 0.22 2.07
C ILE A 7 -1.64 0.54 0.58
N ARG A 8 -2.83 0.22 0.08
CA ARG A 8 -3.27 0.66 -1.24
C ARG A 8 -4.14 1.90 -1.10
N GLY A 9 -3.80 2.97 -1.85
CA GLY A 9 -4.60 4.18 -1.88
C GLY A 9 -4.56 4.97 -0.58
N THR A 10 -5.75 5.35 -0.08
CA THR A 10 -5.93 6.17 1.12
C THR A 10 -6.95 5.55 2.06
N ALA A 11 -6.84 5.85 3.35
CA ALA A 11 -7.82 5.46 4.35
C ALA A 11 -8.04 6.58 5.37
N ILE A 12 -9.21 6.62 5.99
CA ILE A 12 -9.58 7.64 6.97
C ILE A 12 -10.08 6.96 8.24
N GLY A 13 -9.65 7.48 9.39
CA GLY A 13 -10.16 7.13 10.71
C GLY A 13 -10.48 8.38 11.52
N GLU A 14 -11.56 8.36 12.27
CA GLU A 14 -11.97 9.51 13.08
C GLU A 14 -12.12 9.11 14.54
N TYR A 15 -11.79 10.04 15.41
CA TYR A 15 -11.99 9.93 16.85
C TYR A 15 -12.44 11.26 17.43
N GLU A 16 -13.37 11.22 18.38
CA GLU A 16 -13.83 12.40 19.09
C GLU A 16 -13.63 12.21 20.59
N GLU A 17 -13.05 13.23 21.24
CA GLU A 17 -12.86 13.30 22.69
C GLU A 17 -13.18 14.70 23.18
N LYS A 18 -14.13 14.85 24.12
CA LYS A 18 -14.56 16.14 24.69
C LYS A 18 -14.84 17.20 23.60
N LYS A 19 -15.56 16.83 22.55
CA LYS A 19 -15.88 17.66 21.37
C LYS A 19 -14.66 18.05 20.50
N SER A 20 -13.44 17.64 20.84
CA SER A 20 -12.30 17.73 19.93
C SER A 20 -12.40 16.59 18.92
N ARG A 21 -12.31 16.92 17.63
CA ARG A 21 -12.37 15.94 16.53
C ARG A 21 -10.98 15.73 15.94
N PHE A 22 -10.62 14.48 15.81
CA PHE A 22 -9.35 14.02 15.23
C PHE A 22 -9.66 13.21 13.97
N ILE A 23 -9.13 13.66 12.84
CA ILE A 23 -9.32 13.02 11.52
C ILE A 23 -7.95 12.54 11.06
N ALA A 24 -7.71 11.24 11.15
CA ALA A 24 -6.49 10.62 10.65
C ALA A 24 -6.69 10.20 9.19
N GLN A 25 -5.84 10.69 8.30
CA GLN A 25 -5.83 10.35 6.89
C GLN A 25 -4.51 9.66 6.57
N LEU A 26 -4.60 8.43 6.06
CA LEU A 26 -3.47 7.62 5.59
C LEU A 26 -3.35 7.69 4.09
N ALA A 27 -2.12 7.67 3.58
CA ALA A 27 -1.83 7.49 2.16
C ALA A 27 -0.58 6.66 1.94
N PHE A 28 -0.53 5.94 0.83
CA PHE A 28 0.69 5.35 0.32
C PHE A 28 1.69 6.46 -0.06
N ALA A 29 2.92 6.34 0.43
CA ALA A 29 4.02 7.25 0.10
C ALA A 29 5.34 6.47 0.19
N ASP A 30 5.96 6.20 -0.96
CA ASP A 30 7.24 5.49 -1.08
C ASP A 30 8.45 6.43 -1.09
N SER A 31 8.21 7.74 -1.02
CA SER A 31 9.25 8.76 -0.94
C SER A 31 8.85 9.94 -0.04
N GLU A 32 9.85 10.71 0.39
CA GLU A 32 9.62 11.92 1.21
C GLU A 32 8.80 12.97 0.43
N GLU A 33 9.04 13.10 -0.87
CA GLU A 33 8.31 14.03 -1.74
C GLU A 33 6.82 13.69 -1.78
N LYS A 34 6.46 12.40 -1.91
CA LYS A 34 5.05 11.96 -1.87
C LYS A 34 4.42 12.18 -0.51
N ALA A 35 5.16 11.91 0.58
CA ALA A 35 4.69 12.14 1.93
C ALA A 35 4.42 13.63 2.18
N VAL A 36 5.33 14.52 1.79
CA VAL A 36 5.16 15.98 1.91
C VAL A 36 4.01 16.48 1.03
N ALA A 37 3.90 15.99 -0.21
CA ALA A 37 2.81 16.37 -1.11
C ALA A 37 1.43 16.02 -0.50
N PHE A 38 1.29 14.84 0.10
CA PHE A 38 0.06 14.44 0.77
C PHE A 38 -0.23 15.31 2.01
N LEU A 39 0.79 15.62 2.83
CA LEU A 39 0.65 16.54 3.96
C LEU A 39 0.11 17.90 3.53
N GLU A 40 0.67 18.48 2.46
CA GLU A 40 0.22 19.78 1.95
C GLU A 40 -1.20 19.72 1.36
N GLN A 41 -1.57 18.60 0.74
CA GLN A 41 -2.95 18.36 0.28
C GLN A 41 -3.94 18.38 1.46
N VAL A 42 -3.62 17.68 2.56
CA VAL A 42 -4.47 17.64 3.75
C VAL A 42 -4.54 19.02 4.41
N ARG A 43 -3.41 19.72 4.56
CA ARG A 43 -3.38 21.11 5.07
C ARG A 43 -4.27 22.04 4.26
N ALA A 44 -4.22 21.92 2.93
CA ALA A 44 -5.04 22.75 2.03
C ALA A 44 -6.55 22.46 2.18
N ALA A 45 -6.92 21.21 2.46
CA ALA A 45 -8.31 20.80 2.71
C ALA A 45 -8.82 21.24 4.10
N HIS A 46 -7.92 21.34 5.08
CA HIS A 46 -8.24 21.62 6.48
C HIS A 46 -7.66 22.97 6.98
N ARG A 47 -7.82 24.04 6.21
CA ARG A 47 -7.21 25.37 6.46
C ARG A 47 -7.60 26.01 7.80
N THR A 48 -8.74 25.63 8.38
CA THR A 48 -9.22 26.16 9.65
C THR A 48 -8.74 25.34 10.85
N ALA A 49 -8.12 24.19 10.62
CA ALA A 49 -7.53 23.39 11.68
C ALA A 49 -6.21 24.04 12.16
N ARG A 50 -5.96 23.97 13.46
CA ARG A 50 -4.73 24.51 14.06
C ARG A 50 -3.57 23.52 13.99
N HIS A 51 -3.87 22.22 13.93
CA HIS A 51 -2.89 21.15 13.99
C HIS A 51 -3.18 20.12 12.90
N ASN A 52 -2.17 19.88 12.07
CA ASN A 52 -2.11 18.78 11.10
C ASN A 52 -0.84 17.97 11.43
N VAL A 53 -0.93 17.21 12.51
CA VAL A 53 0.12 16.33 13.00
C VAL A 53 0.40 15.25 11.96
N TYR A 54 1.67 14.91 11.74
CA TYR A 54 1.98 13.84 10.79
C TYR A 54 3.05 12.91 11.32
N ALA A 55 3.03 11.69 10.76
CA ALA A 55 4.11 10.72 10.85
C ALA A 55 4.19 9.91 9.56
N TYR A 56 5.41 9.57 9.12
CA TYR A 56 5.61 8.67 8.01
C TYR A 56 6.75 7.69 8.24
N ARG A 57 6.65 6.56 7.55
CA ARG A 57 7.67 5.52 7.48
C ARG A 57 7.93 5.17 6.03
N LEU A 58 9.18 5.28 5.60
CA LEU A 58 9.63 4.94 4.26
C LEU A 58 10.61 3.77 4.33
N ARG A 59 10.43 2.81 3.44
CA ARG A 59 11.31 1.64 3.33
C ARG A 59 12.71 2.05 2.88
N GLU A 60 12.78 2.95 1.91
CA GLU A 60 14.05 3.45 1.42
C GLU A 60 14.81 4.21 2.53
N GLY A 61 15.99 3.68 2.87
CA GLY A 61 16.82 4.25 3.94
C GLY A 61 16.25 4.11 5.33
N ASN A 62 15.18 3.31 5.52
CA ASN A 62 14.49 3.10 6.80
C ASN A 62 14.16 4.44 7.48
N ARG A 63 13.61 5.39 6.71
CA ARG A 63 13.36 6.76 7.18
C ARG A 63 12.04 6.86 7.90
N GLU A 64 12.09 7.46 9.07
CA GLU A 64 10.91 7.80 9.87
C GLU A 64 10.96 9.28 10.26
N ARG A 65 9.83 9.96 10.12
CA ARG A 65 9.68 11.34 10.59
C ARG A 65 8.30 11.58 11.18
N TYR A 66 8.23 12.53 12.07
CA TYR A 66 6.98 13.01 12.65
C TYR A 66 7.06 14.50 13.00
N SER A 67 5.90 15.10 13.23
CA SER A 67 5.79 16.44 13.80
C SER A 67 4.54 16.54 14.66
N ASP A 68 4.66 17.15 15.82
CA ASP A 68 3.53 17.48 16.69
C ASP A 68 2.72 18.68 16.18
N ASP A 69 3.22 19.43 15.18
CA ASP A 69 2.57 20.57 14.53
C ASP A 69 1.93 21.56 15.53
N GLY A 70 2.67 21.93 16.58
CA GLY A 70 2.22 22.87 17.61
C GLY A 70 1.44 22.27 18.77
N GLU A 71 1.18 20.96 18.80
CA GLU A 71 0.74 20.26 20.00
C GLU A 71 1.91 20.16 21.01
N PRO A 72 1.65 19.92 22.31
CA PRO A 72 2.71 19.67 23.27
C PRO A 72 3.67 18.56 22.82
N ALA A 73 4.95 18.74 23.05
CA ALA A 73 5.99 17.83 22.57
C ALA A 73 5.70 16.35 22.90
N LYS A 74 5.80 15.48 21.90
CA LYS A 74 5.61 14.01 22.00
C LYS A 74 4.18 13.57 22.39
N THR A 75 3.18 14.43 22.24
CA THR A 75 1.79 14.07 22.58
C THR A 75 0.96 13.70 21.35
N ALA A 76 1.49 13.90 20.15
CA ALA A 76 0.73 13.76 18.91
C ALA A 76 1.51 12.99 17.83
N GLY A 77 2.61 13.55 17.32
CA GLY A 77 3.39 12.95 16.25
C GLY A 77 4.09 11.66 16.64
N THR A 78 4.67 11.61 17.84
CA THR A 78 5.29 10.38 18.38
C THR A 78 4.27 9.26 18.54
N PRO A 79 3.10 9.44 19.20
CA PRO A 79 2.07 8.42 19.28
C PRO A 79 1.58 7.93 17.91
N ALA A 80 1.42 8.83 16.93
CA ALA A 80 1.04 8.45 15.58
C ALA A 80 2.11 7.58 14.91
N LEU A 81 3.40 7.94 15.06
CA LEU A 81 4.52 7.15 14.54
C LEU A 81 4.59 5.76 15.19
N GLU A 82 4.43 5.68 16.51
CA GLU A 82 4.44 4.40 17.25
C GLU A 82 3.35 3.45 16.73
N VAL A 83 2.15 3.93 16.39
CA VAL A 83 1.10 3.13 15.79
C VAL A 83 1.54 2.58 14.42
N LEU A 84 2.16 3.42 13.57
CA LEU A 84 2.70 2.95 12.28
C LEU A 84 3.80 1.90 12.48
N GLN A 85 4.68 2.08 13.46
CA GLN A 85 5.75 1.12 13.77
C GLN A 85 5.19 -0.24 14.19
N HIS A 86 4.22 -0.26 15.11
CA HIS A 86 3.59 -1.49 15.59
C HIS A 86 2.79 -2.23 14.50
N SER A 87 2.27 -1.51 13.50
CA SER A 87 1.57 -2.14 12.36
C SER A 87 2.48 -2.99 11.47
N GLY A 88 3.80 -2.75 11.51
CA GLY A 88 4.78 -3.37 10.61
C GLY A 88 4.65 -2.91 9.14
N LEU A 89 3.82 -1.89 8.87
CA LEU A 89 3.68 -1.32 7.53
C LEU A 89 4.77 -0.28 7.26
N THR A 90 5.11 -0.11 5.99
CA THR A 90 6.08 0.89 5.51
C THR A 90 5.59 1.53 4.21
N ASP A 91 6.28 2.57 3.74
CA ASP A 91 5.89 3.35 2.57
C ASP A 91 4.49 3.96 2.73
N LEU A 92 4.26 4.63 3.86
CA LEU A 92 2.99 5.30 4.18
C LEU A 92 3.20 6.53 5.05
N ILE A 93 2.25 7.45 4.94
CA ILE A 93 2.11 8.62 5.80
C ILE A 93 0.75 8.62 6.47
N VAL A 94 0.68 9.09 7.72
CA VAL A 94 -0.56 9.52 8.39
C VAL A 94 -0.49 11.02 8.64
N VAL A 95 -1.60 11.72 8.37
CA VAL A 95 -1.81 13.11 8.81
C VAL A 95 -3.06 13.12 9.68
N VAL A 96 -2.92 13.59 10.93
CA VAL A 96 -4.04 13.69 11.87
C VAL A 96 -4.39 15.15 12.06
N THR A 97 -5.50 15.56 11.50
CA THR A 97 -6.06 16.90 11.63
C THR A 97 -6.90 17.00 12.88
N ARG A 98 -6.63 17.99 13.73
CA ARG A 98 -7.42 18.24 14.95
C ARG A 98 -8.22 19.53 14.88
N TYR A 99 -9.50 19.43 15.23
CA TYR A 99 -10.40 20.55 15.53
C TYR A 99 -10.66 20.59 17.03
N PHE A 100 -10.32 21.71 17.66
CA PHE A 100 -10.46 21.89 19.12
C PHE A 100 -11.92 22.02 19.54
N GLY A 101 -12.34 21.26 20.54
CA GLY A 101 -13.71 21.20 21.04
C GLY A 101 -14.03 22.14 22.21
N GLY A 102 -13.10 23.05 22.56
CA GLY A 102 -13.30 24.00 23.65
C GLY A 102 -12.85 23.48 25.03
N VAL A 103 -12.48 22.20 25.16
CA VAL A 103 -12.05 21.59 26.44
C VAL A 103 -10.65 20.99 26.28
N LEU A 104 -9.75 21.32 27.20
CA LEU A 104 -8.40 20.75 27.21
C LEU A 104 -8.43 19.27 27.56
N LEU A 105 -7.69 18.46 26.78
CA LEU A 105 -7.60 17.02 26.99
C LEU A 105 -6.50 16.62 27.97
N GLY A 106 -5.49 17.48 28.15
CA GLY A 106 -4.24 17.16 28.81
C GLY A 106 -3.35 16.26 27.95
N THR A 107 -2.10 16.06 28.36
CA THR A 107 -1.10 15.30 27.59
C THR A 107 -1.52 13.85 27.38
N GLY A 108 -2.00 13.16 28.41
CA GLY A 108 -2.48 11.78 28.30
C GLY A 108 -3.73 11.62 27.41
N GLY A 109 -4.62 12.62 27.42
CA GLY A 109 -5.80 12.64 26.55
C GLY A 109 -5.42 12.85 25.09
N LEU A 110 -4.41 13.70 24.80
CA LEU A 110 -3.89 13.91 23.46
C LEU A 110 -3.23 12.63 22.92
N VAL A 111 -2.31 12.03 23.67
CA VAL A 111 -1.66 10.76 23.29
C VAL A 111 -2.69 9.73 22.89
N ARG A 112 -3.70 9.48 23.75
CA ARG A 112 -4.77 8.51 23.46
C ARG A 112 -5.56 8.88 22.22
N ALA A 113 -5.90 10.14 22.01
CA ALA A 113 -6.69 10.59 20.88
C ALA A 113 -5.96 10.41 19.54
N TYR A 114 -4.69 10.82 19.45
CA TYR A 114 -3.86 10.64 18.26
C TYR A 114 -3.61 9.17 17.95
N THR A 115 -3.29 8.37 18.98
CA THR A 115 -3.16 6.90 18.85
C THR A 115 -4.43 6.27 18.31
N THR A 116 -5.58 6.59 18.91
CA THR A 116 -6.86 5.98 18.52
C THR A 116 -7.29 6.38 17.11
N ALA A 117 -7.15 7.66 16.74
CA ALA A 117 -7.49 8.11 15.39
C ALA A 117 -6.61 7.42 14.33
N THR A 118 -5.30 7.33 14.57
CA THR A 118 -4.35 6.65 13.68
C THR A 118 -4.66 5.16 13.55
N ALA A 119 -4.94 4.47 14.67
CA ALA A 119 -5.30 3.05 14.65
C ALA A 119 -6.57 2.79 13.83
N ARG A 120 -7.61 3.61 14.00
CA ARG A 120 -8.84 3.51 13.19
C ARG A 120 -8.61 3.73 11.70
N ALA A 121 -7.70 4.64 11.33
CA ALA A 121 -7.37 4.82 9.93
C ALA A 121 -6.66 3.57 9.36
N LEU A 122 -5.78 2.92 10.14
CA LEU A 122 -5.14 1.65 9.75
C LEU A 122 -6.14 0.49 9.65
N GLU A 123 -7.11 0.40 10.56
CA GLU A 123 -8.18 -0.60 10.50
C GLU A 123 -9.02 -0.50 9.22
N ASN A 124 -9.17 0.72 8.69
CA ASN A 124 -9.93 0.99 7.46
C ASN A 124 -9.05 0.89 6.19
N ALA A 125 -7.75 0.68 6.32
CA ALA A 125 -6.84 0.64 5.19
C ALA A 125 -6.83 -0.73 4.49
N GLU A 126 -6.76 -0.71 3.15
CA GLU A 126 -6.48 -1.92 2.37
C GLU A 126 -4.97 -2.22 2.45
N VAL A 127 -4.60 -3.18 3.28
CA VAL A 127 -3.21 -3.63 3.41
C VAL A 127 -2.87 -4.57 2.27
N VAL A 128 -1.74 -4.32 1.61
CA VAL A 128 -1.21 -5.15 0.53
C VAL A 128 0.22 -5.60 0.84
N THR A 129 0.56 -6.80 0.38
CA THR A 129 1.95 -7.26 0.37
C THR A 129 2.56 -6.94 -0.97
N VAL A 130 3.72 -6.30 -0.97
CA VAL A 130 4.51 -6.00 -2.17
C VAL A 130 5.63 -7.01 -2.25
N ARG A 131 5.71 -7.70 -3.40
CA ARG A 131 6.67 -8.77 -3.67
C ARG A 131 7.46 -8.50 -4.92
N SER A 132 8.64 -9.14 -5.03
CA SER A 132 9.32 -9.26 -6.31
C SER A 132 8.52 -10.18 -7.21
N VAL A 133 8.07 -9.67 -8.34
CA VAL A 133 7.28 -10.39 -9.33
C VAL A 133 7.92 -10.29 -10.70
N VAL A 134 7.60 -11.25 -11.56
CA VAL A 134 7.89 -11.18 -12.99
C VAL A 134 6.57 -11.10 -13.75
N GLU A 135 6.57 -10.40 -14.87
CA GLU A 135 5.49 -10.40 -15.84
C GLU A 135 5.85 -11.33 -16.99
N LEU A 136 4.92 -12.20 -17.35
CA LEU A 136 5.11 -13.16 -18.42
C LEU A 136 4.04 -12.97 -19.49
N GLU A 137 4.39 -13.31 -20.73
CA GLU A 137 3.50 -13.26 -21.86
C GLU A 137 3.69 -14.49 -22.74
N VAL A 138 2.58 -15.07 -23.20
CA VAL A 138 2.57 -16.13 -24.20
C VAL A 138 1.47 -15.89 -25.22
N THR A 139 1.74 -16.19 -26.48
CA THR A 139 0.72 -16.20 -27.53
C THR A 139 0.46 -17.64 -27.98
N VAL A 140 -0.81 -18.08 -27.87
CA VAL A 140 -1.24 -19.44 -28.18
C VAL A 140 -2.39 -19.43 -29.20
N ASP A 141 -2.61 -20.57 -29.85
CA ASP A 141 -3.79 -20.78 -30.71
C ASP A 141 -5.05 -20.88 -29.85
N TYR A 142 -6.20 -20.50 -30.39
CA TYR A 142 -7.49 -20.55 -29.70
C TYR A 142 -7.80 -21.92 -29.07
N ALA A 143 -7.40 -23.02 -29.73
CA ALA A 143 -7.61 -24.39 -29.23
C ALA A 143 -6.83 -24.69 -27.93
N LEU A 144 -5.79 -23.92 -27.59
CA LEU A 144 -4.95 -24.08 -26.41
C LEU A 144 -5.25 -23.06 -25.32
N TYR A 145 -6.00 -22.01 -25.62
CA TYR A 145 -6.23 -20.86 -24.73
C TYR A 145 -6.77 -21.28 -23.35
N GLU A 146 -7.88 -22.03 -23.32
CA GLU A 146 -8.51 -22.42 -22.06
C GLU A 146 -7.56 -23.26 -21.16
N ARG A 147 -6.82 -24.18 -21.79
CA ARG A 147 -5.87 -25.02 -21.06
C ARG A 147 -4.67 -24.22 -20.55
N ALA A 148 -4.17 -23.28 -21.33
CA ALA A 148 -3.08 -22.39 -20.90
C ALA A 148 -3.55 -21.48 -19.74
N ALA A 149 -4.73 -20.88 -19.84
CA ALA A 149 -5.31 -20.06 -18.77
C ALA A 149 -5.52 -20.85 -17.48
N LEU A 150 -5.97 -22.11 -17.56
CA LEU A 150 -6.10 -22.99 -16.40
C LEU A 150 -4.75 -23.28 -15.72
N LEU A 151 -3.69 -23.55 -16.49
CA LEU A 151 -2.33 -23.77 -15.95
C LEU A 151 -1.82 -22.52 -15.24
N ILE A 152 -1.98 -21.33 -15.85
CA ILE A 152 -1.57 -20.06 -15.27
C ILE A 152 -2.33 -19.80 -13.96
N HIS A 153 -3.64 -20.03 -13.95
CA HIS A 153 -4.45 -19.85 -12.75
C HIS A 153 -4.08 -20.85 -11.64
N ALA A 154 -3.87 -22.12 -12.00
CA ALA A 154 -3.46 -23.16 -11.05
C ALA A 154 -2.08 -22.88 -10.42
N ALA A 155 -1.19 -22.17 -11.12
CA ALA A 155 0.09 -21.70 -10.60
C ALA A 155 -0.04 -20.53 -9.61
N GLY A 156 -1.25 -20.04 -9.31
CA GLY A 156 -1.48 -18.88 -8.44
C GLY A 156 -1.07 -17.54 -9.05
N ALA A 157 -0.92 -17.48 -10.38
CA ALA A 157 -0.56 -16.27 -11.09
C ALA A 157 -1.76 -15.33 -11.25
N LYS A 158 -1.49 -14.03 -11.33
CA LYS A 158 -2.50 -13.00 -11.63
C LYS A 158 -2.58 -12.78 -13.13
N LEU A 159 -3.56 -13.44 -13.75
CA LEU A 159 -3.81 -13.32 -15.19
C LEU A 159 -4.53 -11.98 -15.49
N ALA A 160 -4.00 -11.21 -16.44
CA ALA A 160 -4.66 -10.04 -17.00
C ALA A 160 -5.70 -10.45 -18.04
N ASP A 161 -6.53 -9.49 -18.50
CA ASP A 161 -7.52 -9.74 -19.56
C ASP A 161 -6.82 -10.21 -20.85
N PRO A 162 -7.23 -11.38 -21.41
CA PRO A 162 -6.63 -11.91 -22.63
C PRO A 162 -6.86 -11.00 -23.83
N GLN A 163 -5.89 -10.93 -24.73
CA GLN A 163 -6.02 -10.22 -26.01
C GLN A 163 -6.30 -11.21 -27.12
N PHE A 164 -7.45 -11.03 -27.75
CA PHE A 164 -7.94 -11.88 -28.84
C PHE A 164 -7.71 -11.20 -30.20
N THR A 165 -6.86 -11.81 -31.04
CA THR A 165 -6.60 -11.39 -32.42
C THR A 165 -6.74 -12.62 -33.35
N ASP A 166 -5.82 -12.86 -34.27
CA ASP A 166 -5.67 -14.12 -34.99
C ASP A 166 -5.22 -15.29 -34.09
N ARG A 167 -4.58 -14.93 -32.96
CA ARG A 167 -4.20 -15.81 -31.87
C ARG A 167 -4.57 -15.15 -30.54
N VAL A 168 -4.38 -15.86 -29.42
CA VAL A 168 -4.69 -15.35 -28.07
C VAL A 168 -3.41 -15.06 -27.34
N THR A 169 -3.22 -13.82 -26.90
CA THR A 169 -2.11 -13.41 -26.04
C THR A 169 -2.55 -13.35 -24.59
N LEU A 170 -1.84 -14.09 -23.73
CA LEU A 170 -2.03 -14.15 -22.29
C LEU A 170 -0.87 -13.42 -21.62
N ARG A 171 -1.19 -12.52 -20.69
CA ARG A 171 -0.21 -11.83 -19.82
C ARG A 171 -0.55 -12.08 -18.37
N TRP A 172 0.44 -12.39 -17.57
CA TRP A 172 0.22 -12.61 -16.14
C TRP A 172 1.43 -12.19 -15.33
N GLN A 173 1.20 -11.96 -14.02
CA GLN A 173 2.24 -11.73 -13.04
C GLN A 173 2.29 -12.87 -12.06
N MET A 174 3.48 -13.22 -11.58
CA MET A 174 3.68 -14.21 -10.53
C MET A 174 4.97 -13.90 -9.74
N PRO A 175 5.11 -14.42 -8.50
CA PRO A 175 6.30 -14.18 -7.71
C PRO A 175 7.56 -14.69 -8.42
N GLU A 176 8.62 -13.86 -8.40
CA GLU A 176 9.93 -14.22 -8.95
C GLU A 176 10.42 -15.56 -8.40
N GLY A 177 10.93 -16.42 -9.29
CA GLY A 177 11.45 -17.75 -8.95
C GLY A 177 10.40 -18.85 -8.83
N THR A 178 9.10 -18.55 -9.02
CA THR A 178 8.03 -19.55 -9.01
C THR A 178 7.60 -19.97 -10.42
N GLU A 179 8.12 -19.31 -11.47
CA GLU A 179 7.76 -19.53 -12.86
C GLU A 179 8.25 -20.85 -13.50
N PRO A 180 9.35 -21.52 -13.08
CA PRO A 180 9.94 -22.60 -13.87
C PRO A 180 8.98 -23.77 -14.14
N LEU A 181 8.18 -24.17 -13.16
CA LEU A 181 7.22 -25.27 -13.31
C LEU A 181 6.12 -24.92 -14.35
N LEU A 182 5.60 -23.71 -14.26
CA LEU A 182 4.57 -23.23 -15.21
C LEU A 182 5.14 -23.12 -16.62
N LEU A 183 6.38 -22.64 -16.78
CA LEU A 183 7.05 -22.56 -18.07
C LEU A 183 7.21 -23.95 -18.72
N GLU A 184 7.57 -24.95 -17.94
CA GLU A 184 7.66 -26.34 -18.42
C GLU A 184 6.30 -26.86 -18.88
N GLN A 185 5.24 -26.67 -18.07
CA GLN A 185 3.88 -27.08 -18.42
C GLN A 185 3.35 -26.39 -19.68
N LEU A 186 3.60 -25.10 -19.86
CA LEU A 186 3.22 -24.37 -21.07
C LEU A 186 4.01 -24.83 -22.29
N ARG A 187 5.29 -25.15 -22.12
CA ARG A 187 6.12 -25.72 -23.19
C ARG A 187 5.59 -27.09 -23.64
N GLU A 188 5.22 -27.95 -22.70
CA GLU A 188 4.61 -29.25 -23.00
C GLU A 188 3.26 -29.08 -23.70
N LEU A 189 2.37 -28.21 -23.19
CA LEU A 189 1.07 -27.93 -23.77
C LEU A 189 1.17 -27.49 -25.23
N THR A 190 2.13 -26.63 -25.54
CA THR A 190 2.35 -26.08 -26.88
C THR A 190 3.30 -26.93 -27.75
N ARG A 191 3.81 -28.04 -27.22
CA ARG A 191 4.83 -28.88 -27.84
C ARG A 191 6.08 -28.10 -28.29
N GLY A 192 6.44 -27.08 -27.51
CA GLY A 192 7.54 -26.16 -27.82
C GLY A 192 7.21 -25.11 -28.89
N GLY A 193 5.95 -25.02 -29.33
CA GLY A 193 5.54 -24.11 -30.41
C GLY A 193 5.23 -22.68 -29.98
N ALA A 194 5.19 -22.39 -28.67
CA ALA A 194 5.00 -21.05 -28.16
C ALA A 194 6.18 -20.65 -27.26
N GLU A 195 6.72 -19.46 -27.50
CA GLU A 195 7.76 -18.85 -26.67
C GLU A 195 7.09 -18.02 -25.59
N VAL A 196 7.53 -18.20 -24.33
CA VAL A 196 7.10 -17.38 -23.21
C VAL A 196 8.15 -16.32 -22.95
N SER A 197 7.80 -15.04 -23.04
CA SER A 197 8.64 -13.95 -22.61
C SER A 197 8.52 -13.75 -21.11
N VAL A 198 9.62 -13.39 -20.43
CA VAL A 198 9.70 -13.11 -18.99
C VAL A 198 10.38 -11.77 -18.82
N SER A 199 9.75 -10.86 -18.06
CA SER A 199 10.32 -9.55 -17.77
C SER A 199 11.50 -9.63 -16.78
N GLN A 200 12.22 -8.53 -16.63
CA GLN A 200 13.05 -8.34 -15.43
C GLN A 200 12.13 -8.27 -14.21
N PRO A 201 12.59 -8.76 -13.03
CA PRO A 201 11.84 -8.66 -11.80
C PRO A 201 11.55 -7.21 -11.39
N PHE A 202 10.37 -6.97 -10.84
CA PHE A 202 9.97 -5.67 -10.28
C PHE A 202 9.07 -5.87 -9.05
N TYR A 203 8.94 -4.82 -8.23
CA TYR A 203 8.10 -4.88 -7.03
C TYR A 203 6.68 -4.46 -7.34
N ALA A 204 5.70 -5.31 -7.01
CA ALA A 204 4.28 -5.04 -7.18
C ALA A 204 3.44 -5.66 -6.05
N PRO A 205 2.25 -5.10 -5.77
CA PRO A 205 1.26 -5.71 -4.89
C PRO A 205 0.83 -7.08 -5.42
N PHE A 206 1.05 -8.11 -4.60
CA PHE A 206 0.76 -9.48 -5.01
C PHE A 206 0.07 -10.29 -3.89
#